data_52669c9be85d7cea883c874447d97ee0
#
_entry.id   52669c9be85d7cea883c874447d97ee0
#
_cell.length_a   1.000
_cell.length_b   1.000
_cell.length_c   1.000
_cell.angle_alpha   90.00
_cell.angle_beta   90.00
_cell.angle_gamma   90.00
#
_symmetry.space_group_name_H-M   'P 1'
#
loop_
_entity.id
_entity.type
_entity.pdbx_description
1 polymer ?
#
loop_
_entity_poly.entity_id
_entity_poly.type
_entity_poly.pdbx_seq_one_letter_code
_entity_poly.pdbx_strand_id
1 'polypeptide(L)'
;MGRISRYCTALSRYHKSNGFGIHSPFAFNFVLNVLRERLPYYSYSDIDADRHRLIRSLRFRRVRHQRIISSKNAKMLFRVANYFNPQCIMQIGTNYGMSGRTLLRVSSSSQLYLFEPMIAQLPVASETLAQCGKRVHTVTSLEDAYSQYTEQLADRMPFLLVNSLSADDVQSVCRIVDEVVARNGVVVMRNLTSLPEMQHMWNYAIKAAAYGMTFSNGKIAFYVANKKLPRQDFMLWF
;
A
#
# COMPACT_ATOMS: atom_id res chain seq x y z
N MET A 1 8.45 20.58 20.30
CA MET A 1 7.05 20.23 20.68
C MET A 1 7.04 19.67 22.10
N GLY A 2 6.33 20.31 23.02
CA GLY A 2 6.24 19.91 24.42
C GLY A 2 5.50 18.57 24.59
N ARG A 3 5.73 17.89 25.73
CA ARG A 3 5.03 16.63 26.09
C ARG A 3 3.51 16.73 25.97
N ILE A 4 2.93 17.83 26.45
CA ILE A 4 1.47 18.09 26.41
C ILE A 4 0.94 18.10 24.97
N SER A 5 1.63 18.79 24.03
CA SER A 5 1.24 18.82 22.62
C SER A 5 1.22 17.41 21.97
N ARG A 6 2.14 16.53 22.35
CA ARG A 6 2.16 15.13 21.86
C ARG A 6 0.97 14.33 22.38
N TYR A 7 0.57 14.52 23.64
CA TYR A 7 -0.61 13.85 24.22
C TYR A 7 -1.90 14.33 23.56
N CYS A 8 -2.09 15.63 23.39
CA CYS A 8 -3.26 16.18 22.70
C CYS A 8 -3.37 15.67 21.25
N THR A 9 -2.25 15.61 20.54
CA THR A 9 -2.20 15.06 19.16
C THR A 9 -2.54 13.57 19.16
N ALA A 10 -2.05 12.79 20.13
CA ALA A 10 -2.33 11.36 20.22
C ALA A 10 -3.80 11.10 20.54
N LEU A 11 -4.39 11.87 21.48
CA LEU A 11 -5.82 11.79 21.82
C LEU A 11 -6.70 12.16 20.61
N SER A 12 -6.40 13.26 19.91
CA SER A 12 -7.12 13.67 18.72
C SER A 12 -7.09 12.58 17.65
N ARG A 13 -5.92 11.97 17.41
CA ARG A 13 -5.79 10.83 16.47
C ARG A 13 -6.63 9.63 16.91
N TYR A 14 -6.65 9.32 18.20
CA TYR A 14 -7.44 8.22 18.74
C TYR A 14 -8.94 8.47 18.56
N HIS A 15 -9.44 9.67 18.90
CA HIS A 15 -10.85 10.04 18.71
C HIS A 15 -11.26 9.98 17.23
N LYS A 16 -10.49 10.59 16.34
CA LYS A 16 -10.75 10.52 14.89
C LYS A 16 -10.75 9.08 14.39
N SER A 17 -9.86 8.22 14.92
CA SER A 17 -9.83 6.81 14.54
C SER A 17 -11.09 6.04 14.97
N ASN A 18 -11.83 6.53 15.94
CA ASN A 18 -13.14 5.99 16.33
C ASN A 18 -14.33 6.66 15.61
N GLY A 19 -14.05 7.44 14.57
CA GLY A 19 -15.08 8.13 13.76
C GLY A 19 -15.49 9.51 14.29
N PHE A 20 -15.02 9.93 15.46
CA PHE A 20 -15.36 11.23 16.01
C PHE A 20 -14.79 12.38 15.17
N GLY A 21 -15.68 13.30 14.74
CA GLY A 21 -15.31 14.45 13.92
C GLY A 21 -14.99 14.08 12.45
N ILE A 22 -15.38 12.90 12.00
CA ILE A 22 -15.37 12.54 10.57
C ILE A 22 -16.78 12.76 10.03
N HIS A 23 -16.95 13.83 9.26
CA HIS A 23 -18.26 14.19 8.69
C HIS A 23 -18.53 13.54 7.33
N SER A 24 -17.49 13.06 6.64
CA SER A 24 -17.66 12.36 5.37
C SER A 24 -18.18 10.95 5.59
N PRO A 25 -19.33 10.54 5.01
CA PRO A 25 -19.83 9.17 5.08
C PRO A 25 -18.84 8.15 4.53
N PHE A 26 -18.13 8.49 3.44
CA PHE A 26 -17.09 7.66 2.87
C PHE A 26 -15.93 7.45 3.85
N ALA A 27 -15.37 8.57 4.38
CA ALA A 27 -14.24 8.48 5.31
C ALA A 27 -14.61 7.72 6.59
N PHE A 28 -15.79 7.98 7.16
CA PHE A 28 -16.30 7.28 8.33
C PHE A 28 -16.37 5.77 8.09
N ASN A 29 -16.99 5.37 6.99
CA ASN A 29 -17.14 3.96 6.63
C ASN A 29 -15.78 3.30 6.35
N PHE A 30 -14.89 3.97 5.60
CA PHE A 30 -13.57 3.45 5.27
C PHE A 30 -12.68 3.28 6.52
N VAL A 31 -12.73 4.23 7.45
CA VAL A 31 -11.96 4.15 8.70
C VAL A 31 -12.45 3.01 9.58
N LEU A 32 -13.75 2.88 9.81
CA LEU A 32 -14.29 1.91 10.75
C LEU A 32 -14.33 0.48 10.17
N ASN A 33 -14.80 0.34 8.93
CA ASN A 33 -15.08 -0.96 8.34
C ASN A 33 -13.93 -1.51 7.45
N VAL A 34 -12.88 -0.71 7.19
CA VAL A 34 -11.72 -1.16 6.43
C VAL A 34 -10.44 -1.02 7.23
N LEU A 35 -10.06 0.21 7.63
CA LEU A 35 -8.77 0.41 8.28
C LEU A 35 -8.73 -0.18 9.70
N ARG A 36 -9.82 -0.07 10.46
CA ARG A 36 -9.93 -0.52 11.85
C ARG A 36 -10.78 -1.77 12.06
N GLU A 37 -11.26 -2.38 10.99
CA GLU A 37 -12.01 -3.63 11.07
C GLU A 37 -11.25 -4.68 11.88
N ARG A 38 -11.95 -5.33 12.81
CA ARG A 38 -11.39 -6.33 13.73
C ARG A 38 -11.91 -7.74 13.46
N LEU A 39 -12.98 -7.86 12.67
CA LEU A 39 -13.54 -9.17 12.33
C LEU A 39 -12.52 -9.99 11.53
N PRO A 40 -12.46 -11.30 11.77
CA PRO A 40 -11.57 -12.17 11.03
C PRO A 40 -12.05 -12.35 9.58
N TYR A 41 -11.11 -12.28 8.66
CA TYR A 41 -11.35 -12.65 7.25
C TYR A 41 -10.75 -14.02 6.98
N TYR A 42 -11.36 -14.75 6.02
CA TYR A 42 -10.94 -16.08 5.62
C TYR A 42 -9.44 -16.19 5.27
N SER A 43 -8.86 -15.13 4.69
CA SER A 43 -7.45 -15.10 4.27
C SER A 43 -6.46 -14.80 5.39
N TYR A 44 -6.88 -14.49 6.61
CA TYR A 44 -5.96 -14.03 7.66
C TYR A 44 -5.01 -15.12 8.15
N SER A 45 -5.51 -16.35 8.30
CA SER A 45 -4.68 -17.50 8.66
C SER A 45 -3.59 -17.74 7.62
N ASP A 46 -3.95 -17.66 6.35
CA ASP A 46 -3.02 -17.86 5.24
C ASP A 46 -1.98 -16.75 5.14
N ILE A 47 -2.39 -15.48 5.36
CA ILE A 47 -1.47 -14.33 5.40
C ILE A 47 -0.44 -14.52 6.52
N ASP A 48 -0.86 -14.97 7.69
CA ASP A 48 0.05 -15.23 8.81
C ASP A 48 0.97 -16.43 8.51
N ALA A 49 0.45 -17.50 7.94
CA ALA A 49 1.23 -18.67 7.55
C ALA A 49 2.30 -18.32 6.50
N ASP A 50 1.93 -17.57 5.47
CA ASP A 50 2.85 -17.11 4.42
C ASP A 50 3.96 -16.23 5.03
N ARG A 51 3.58 -15.31 5.91
CA ARG A 51 4.53 -14.43 6.59
C ARG A 51 5.50 -15.22 7.48
N HIS A 52 5.02 -16.20 8.24
CA HIS A 52 5.87 -17.07 9.06
C HIS A 52 6.83 -17.90 8.20
N ARG A 53 6.36 -18.43 7.07
CA ARG A 53 7.17 -19.17 6.12
C ARG A 53 8.28 -18.29 5.53
N LEU A 54 7.96 -17.08 5.10
CA LEU A 54 8.92 -16.11 4.59
C LEU A 54 9.98 -15.75 5.65
N ILE A 55 9.56 -15.40 6.87
CA ILE A 55 10.50 -15.05 7.96
C ILE A 55 11.45 -16.23 8.24
N ARG A 56 10.94 -17.46 8.26
CA ARG A 56 11.78 -18.67 8.47
C ARG A 56 12.80 -18.83 7.34
N SER A 57 12.39 -18.66 6.08
CA SER A 57 13.28 -18.71 4.91
C SER A 57 14.38 -17.65 4.99
N LEU A 58 14.04 -16.40 5.30
CA LEU A 58 15.01 -15.31 5.41
C LEU A 58 16.00 -15.51 6.57
N ARG A 59 15.54 -16.04 7.70
CA ARG A 59 16.42 -16.41 8.83
C ARG A 59 17.41 -17.51 8.43
N PHE A 60 16.94 -18.55 7.76
CA PHE A 60 17.79 -19.62 7.26
C PHE A 60 18.87 -19.09 6.30
N ARG A 61 18.52 -18.16 5.43
CA ARG A 61 19.45 -17.50 4.49
C ARG A 61 20.28 -16.38 5.14
N ARG A 62 20.13 -16.12 6.44
CA ARG A 62 20.78 -15.01 7.17
C ARG A 62 20.54 -13.64 6.56
N VAL A 63 19.42 -13.44 5.85
CA VAL A 63 19.04 -12.17 5.26
C VAL A 63 18.36 -11.29 6.31
N ARG A 64 18.75 -10.03 6.40
CA ARG A 64 18.07 -9.04 7.23
C ARG A 64 16.65 -8.77 6.69
N HIS A 65 15.64 -8.95 7.53
CA HIS A 65 14.23 -8.88 7.15
C HIS A 65 13.49 -7.69 7.78
N GLN A 66 14.19 -6.60 8.06
CA GLN A 66 13.68 -5.45 8.81
C GLN A 66 12.46 -4.76 8.19
N ARG A 67 12.20 -4.95 6.90
CA ARG A 67 11.14 -4.27 6.15
C ARG A 67 9.96 -5.15 5.75
N ILE A 68 9.92 -6.40 6.21
CA ILE A 68 8.75 -7.25 5.96
C ILE A 68 7.53 -6.62 6.59
N ILE A 69 6.44 -6.59 5.83
CA ILE A 69 5.15 -6.12 6.32
C ILE A 69 4.72 -6.89 7.58
N SER A 70 4.30 -6.18 8.63
CA SER A 70 3.76 -6.82 9.83
C SER A 70 2.44 -7.53 9.53
N SER A 71 2.08 -8.56 10.34
CA SER A 71 0.78 -9.24 10.21
C SER A 71 -0.39 -8.25 10.22
N LYS A 72 -0.40 -7.30 11.14
CA LYS A 72 -1.43 -6.24 11.22
C LYS A 72 -1.54 -5.45 9.92
N ASN A 73 -0.41 -4.98 9.36
CA ASN A 73 -0.41 -4.18 8.14
C ASN A 73 -0.74 -5.02 6.89
N ALA A 74 -0.34 -6.30 6.85
CA ALA A 74 -0.70 -7.20 5.76
C ALA A 74 -2.22 -7.45 5.74
N LYS A 75 -2.82 -7.74 6.89
CA LYS A 75 -4.27 -7.88 7.04
C LYS A 75 -5.01 -6.60 6.67
N MET A 76 -4.50 -5.44 7.04
CA MET A 76 -5.07 -4.16 6.65
C MET A 76 -4.95 -3.92 5.14
N LEU A 77 -3.80 -4.21 4.54
CA LEU A 77 -3.60 -4.12 3.09
C LEU A 77 -4.57 -5.05 2.35
N PHE A 78 -4.78 -6.27 2.85
CA PHE A 78 -5.79 -7.18 2.32
C PHE A 78 -7.20 -6.56 2.36
N ARG A 79 -7.62 -5.98 3.51
CA ARG A 79 -8.94 -5.36 3.63
C ARG A 79 -9.14 -4.19 2.67
N VAL A 80 -8.11 -3.34 2.53
CA VAL A 80 -8.14 -2.22 1.57
C VAL A 80 -8.27 -2.74 0.14
N ALA A 81 -7.48 -3.72 -0.24
CA ALA A 81 -7.60 -4.33 -1.57
C ALA A 81 -8.96 -5.04 -1.75
N ASN A 82 -9.46 -5.73 -0.74
CA ASN A 82 -10.78 -6.38 -0.78
C ASN A 82 -11.92 -5.37 -0.93
N TYR A 83 -11.80 -4.20 -0.32
CA TYR A 83 -12.80 -3.13 -0.45
C TYR A 83 -12.84 -2.53 -1.86
N PHE A 84 -11.68 -2.31 -2.49
CA PHE A 84 -11.59 -1.73 -3.83
C PHE A 84 -11.62 -2.78 -4.95
N ASN A 85 -11.34 -4.04 -4.66
CA ASN A 85 -11.31 -5.18 -5.57
C ASN A 85 -10.56 -4.91 -6.90
N PRO A 86 -9.30 -4.49 -6.85
CA PRO A 86 -8.55 -4.11 -8.04
C PRO A 86 -8.26 -5.32 -8.92
N GLN A 87 -8.54 -5.20 -10.21
CA GLN A 87 -8.24 -6.23 -11.21
C GLN A 87 -6.78 -6.16 -11.67
N CYS A 88 -6.22 -4.95 -11.73
CA CYS A 88 -4.82 -4.69 -12.06
C CYS A 88 -4.18 -3.93 -10.90
N ILE A 89 -3.04 -4.41 -10.46
CA ILE A 89 -2.29 -3.84 -9.34
C ILE A 89 -0.88 -3.55 -9.81
N MET A 90 -0.42 -2.32 -9.65
CA MET A 90 0.99 -2.00 -9.80
C MET A 90 1.67 -1.97 -8.44
N GLN A 91 2.82 -2.60 -8.33
CA GLN A 91 3.62 -2.61 -7.11
C GLN A 91 5.06 -2.19 -7.40
N ILE A 92 5.53 -1.18 -6.66
CA ILE A 92 6.93 -0.73 -6.68
C ILE A 92 7.57 -1.12 -5.34
N GLY A 93 8.66 -1.90 -5.42
CA GLY A 93 9.29 -2.56 -4.28
C GLY A 93 8.53 -3.82 -3.85
N THR A 94 9.21 -4.96 -3.88
CA THR A 94 8.57 -6.28 -3.69
C THR A 94 8.21 -6.59 -2.24
N ASN A 95 8.96 -6.03 -1.28
CA ASN A 95 8.85 -6.43 0.12
C ASN A 95 8.98 -7.97 0.29
N TYR A 96 9.95 -8.57 -0.40
CA TYR A 96 10.16 -10.01 -0.48
C TYR A 96 8.93 -10.79 -1.01
N GLY A 97 8.06 -10.15 -1.80
CA GLY A 97 6.84 -10.74 -2.36
C GLY A 97 5.63 -10.77 -1.43
N MET A 98 5.80 -10.49 -0.12
CA MET A 98 4.72 -10.66 0.86
C MET A 98 3.54 -9.72 0.62
N SER A 99 3.77 -8.46 0.25
CA SER A 99 2.70 -7.51 -0.04
C SER A 99 1.91 -7.91 -1.28
N GLY A 100 2.59 -8.27 -2.37
CA GLY A 100 1.96 -8.72 -3.62
C GLY A 100 1.13 -9.98 -3.42
N ARG A 101 1.70 -10.97 -2.70
CA ARG A 101 0.97 -12.19 -2.33
C ARG A 101 -0.29 -11.89 -1.52
N THR A 102 -0.22 -10.92 -0.60
CA THR A 102 -1.39 -10.49 0.18
C THR A 102 -2.46 -9.86 -0.71
N LEU A 103 -2.08 -8.99 -1.64
CA LEU A 103 -3.00 -8.35 -2.59
C LEU A 103 -3.67 -9.36 -3.51
N LEU A 104 -2.93 -10.33 -4.04
CA LEU A 104 -3.45 -11.37 -4.94
C LEU A 104 -4.39 -12.39 -4.28
N ARG A 105 -4.55 -12.35 -2.94
CA ARG A 105 -5.53 -13.16 -2.21
C ARG A 105 -6.96 -12.64 -2.29
N VAL A 106 -7.14 -11.40 -2.76
CA VAL A 106 -8.46 -10.76 -2.86
C VAL A 106 -9.30 -11.39 -3.98
N SER A 107 -8.69 -11.62 -5.13
CA SER A 107 -9.37 -12.21 -6.29
C SER A 107 -8.42 -13.10 -7.08
N SER A 108 -8.97 -14.18 -7.65
CA SER A 108 -8.23 -15.06 -8.57
C SER A 108 -7.96 -14.40 -9.92
N SER A 109 -8.71 -13.36 -10.28
CA SER A 109 -8.56 -12.63 -11.54
C SER A 109 -7.59 -11.44 -11.45
N SER A 110 -7.21 -11.01 -10.25
CA SER A 110 -6.28 -9.89 -10.08
C SER A 110 -4.89 -10.21 -10.64
N GLN A 111 -4.31 -9.24 -11.36
CA GLN A 111 -2.97 -9.30 -11.93
C GLN A 111 -2.05 -8.31 -11.20
N LEU A 112 -0.80 -8.69 -11.00
CA LEU A 112 0.22 -7.90 -10.31
C LEU A 112 1.37 -7.57 -11.26
N TYR A 113 1.61 -6.30 -11.51
CA TYR A 113 2.73 -5.75 -12.25
C TYR A 113 3.76 -5.23 -11.27
N LEU A 114 4.93 -5.84 -11.26
CA LEU A 114 5.91 -5.69 -10.20
C LEU A 114 7.23 -5.14 -10.71
N PHE A 115 7.67 -4.03 -10.14
CA PHE A 115 9.02 -3.50 -10.28
C PHE A 115 9.75 -3.53 -8.93
N GLU A 116 10.99 -4.00 -8.91
CA GLU A 116 11.85 -4.03 -7.71
C GLU A 116 13.12 -3.22 -7.92
N PRO A 117 13.26 -2.05 -7.29
CA PRO A 117 14.46 -1.24 -7.39
C PRO A 117 15.67 -1.89 -6.69
N MET A 118 15.45 -2.84 -5.79
CA MET A 118 16.51 -3.54 -5.05
C MET A 118 16.66 -4.98 -5.56
N ILE A 119 17.43 -5.19 -6.62
CA ILE A 119 17.62 -6.49 -7.29
C ILE A 119 17.88 -7.65 -6.32
N ALA A 120 18.58 -7.41 -5.21
CA ALA A 120 18.86 -8.43 -4.19
C ALA A 120 17.60 -9.04 -3.54
N GLN A 121 16.44 -8.38 -3.62
CA GLN A 121 15.18 -8.91 -3.10
C GLN A 121 14.44 -9.81 -4.08
N LEU A 122 14.73 -9.72 -5.37
CA LEU A 122 14.00 -10.43 -6.44
C LEU A 122 13.98 -11.96 -6.27
N PRO A 123 15.09 -12.66 -5.95
CA PRO A 123 15.05 -14.12 -5.85
C PRO A 123 14.06 -14.61 -4.78
N VAL A 124 14.06 -13.96 -3.62
CA VAL A 124 13.14 -14.32 -2.51
C VAL A 124 11.70 -13.91 -2.85
N ALA A 125 11.53 -12.77 -3.52
CA ALA A 125 10.21 -12.31 -3.96
C ALA A 125 9.60 -13.28 -4.97
N SER A 126 10.38 -13.74 -5.95
CA SER A 126 9.95 -14.71 -6.96
C SER A 126 9.51 -16.04 -6.33
N GLU A 127 10.26 -16.56 -5.37
CA GLU A 127 9.85 -17.76 -4.61
C GLU A 127 8.56 -17.56 -3.83
N THR A 128 8.44 -16.40 -3.15
CA THR A 128 7.23 -16.07 -2.36
C THR A 128 6.00 -15.97 -3.26
N LEU A 129 6.17 -15.48 -4.48
CA LEU A 129 5.10 -15.25 -5.46
C LEU A 129 4.88 -16.45 -6.40
N ALA A 130 5.74 -17.46 -6.41
CA ALA A 130 5.68 -18.59 -7.33
C ALA A 130 4.29 -19.26 -7.37
N GLN A 131 3.63 -19.41 -6.22
CA GLN A 131 2.28 -19.99 -6.13
C GLN A 131 1.17 -19.11 -6.75
N CYS A 132 1.48 -17.83 -7.05
CA CYS A 132 0.53 -16.94 -7.73
C CYS A 132 0.53 -17.15 -9.26
N GLY A 133 1.51 -17.89 -9.79
CA GLY A 133 1.57 -18.32 -11.19
C GLY A 133 1.61 -17.15 -12.17
N LYS A 134 0.86 -17.30 -13.26
CA LYS A 134 0.80 -16.32 -14.37
C LYS A 134 0.20 -14.96 -14.01
N ARG A 135 -0.23 -14.76 -12.76
CA ARG A 135 -0.81 -13.48 -12.30
C ARG A 135 0.24 -12.46 -11.88
N VAL A 136 1.51 -12.83 -11.89
CA VAL A 136 2.63 -11.96 -11.49
C VAL A 136 3.50 -11.68 -12.70
N HIS A 137 3.60 -10.41 -13.04
CA HIS A 137 4.44 -9.90 -14.13
C HIS A 137 5.58 -9.11 -13.51
N THR A 138 6.76 -9.70 -13.43
CA THR A 138 7.96 -9.05 -12.91
C THR A 138 8.75 -8.47 -14.07
N VAL A 139 9.04 -7.18 -13.99
CA VAL A 139 9.75 -6.44 -15.03
C VAL A 139 10.98 -5.76 -14.44
N THR A 140 12.01 -5.61 -15.24
CA THR A 140 13.31 -5.09 -14.82
C THR A 140 13.40 -3.56 -14.86
N SER A 141 12.52 -2.89 -15.61
CA SER A 141 12.44 -1.43 -15.66
C SER A 141 11.09 -0.95 -15.12
N LEU A 142 11.08 0.25 -14.53
CA LEU A 142 9.87 0.88 -14.03
C LEU A 142 8.93 1.28 -15.18
N GLU A 143 9.48 1.78 -16.25
CA GLU A 143 8.75 2.21 -17.45
C GLU A 143 8.02 1.03 -18.10
N ASP A 144 8.70 -0.11 -18.27
CA ASP A 144 8.09 -1.31 -18.83
C ASP A 144 7.00 -1.88 -17.92
N ALA A 145 7.25 -1.88 -16.60
CA ALA A 145 6.24 -2.31 -15.63
C ALA A 145 4.98 -1.45 -15.70
N TYR A 146 5.18 -0.14 -15.84
CA TYR A 146 4.08 0.81 -15.94
C TYR A 146 3.34 0.70 -17.27
N SER A 147 4.05 0.54 -18.39
CA SER A 147 3.46 0.33 -19.73
C SER A 147 2.57 -0.91 -19.73
N GLN A 148 3.10 -2.06 -19.31
CA GLN A 148 2.31 -3.30 -19.24
C GLN A 148 1.10 -3.19 -18.32
N TYR A 149 1.27 -2.50 -17.18
CA TYR A 149 0.17 -2.24 -16.26
C TYR A 149 -0.93 -1.40 -16.91
N THR A 150 -0.56 -0.30 -17.59
CA THR A 150 -1.54 0.62 -18.19
C THR A 150 -2.28 0.00 -19.38
N GLU A 151 -1.61 -0.82 -20.18
CA GLU A 151 -2.22 -1.60 -21.27
C GLU A 151 -3.34 -2.52 -20.75
N GLN A 152 -3.11 -3.17 -19.62
CA GLN A 152 -4.08 -4.09 -19.02
C GLN A 152 -5.12 -3.40 -18.15
N LEU A 153 -4.84 -2.19 -17.71
CA LEU A 153 -5.74 -1.45 -16.83
C LEU A 153 -7.03 -1.04 -17.55
N ALA A 154 -6.93 -0.65 -18.84
CA ALA A 154 -8.05 -0.12 -19.62
C ALA A 154 -8.82 0.98 -18.86
N ASP A 155 -10.14 0.83 -18.69
CA ASP A 155 -11.01 1.77 -17.94
C ASP A 155 -11.18 1.42 -16.45
N ARG A 156 -10.43 0.45 -15.96
CA ARG A 156 -10.51 0.00 -14.56
C ARG A 156 -9.86 1.02 -13.64
N MET A 157 -10.26 0.98 -12.37
CA MET A 157 -9.68 1.83 -11.33
C MET A 157 -8.21 1.43 -11.07
N PRO A 158 -7.27 2.38 -11.16
CA PRO A 158 -5.87 2.11 -10.85
C PRO A 158 -5.65 1.82 -9.37
N PHE A 159 -4.76 0.85 -9.08
CA PHE A 159 -4.31 0.55 -7.73
C PHE A 159 -2.78 0.45 -7.71
N LEU A 160 -2.15 1.38 -7.00
CA LEU A 160 -0.69 1.48 -6.88
C LEU A 160 -0.26 1.21 -5.43
N LEU A 161 0.68 0.28 -5.25
CA LEU A 161 1.37 0.08 -3.97
C LEU A 161 2.85 0.42 -4.11
N VAL A 162 3.34 1.37 -3.31
CA VAL A 162 4.76 1.71 -3.22
C VAL A 162 5.29 1.29 -1.84
N ASN A 163 6.17 0.29 -1.80
CA ASN A 163 6.82 -0.17 -0.57
C ASN A 163 8.20 0.45 -0.36
N SER A 164 8.94 0.62 -1.44
CA SER A 164 10.28 1.20 -1.49
C SER A 164 10.58 1.65 -2.90
N LEU A 165 11.43 2.64 -3.04
CA LEU A 165 11.94 3.12 -4.32
C LEU A 165 13.40 3.56 -4.15
N SER A 166 14.13 3.68 -5.25
CA SER A 166 15.45 4.31 -5.27
C SER A 166 15.30 5.83 -5.41
N ALA A 167 16.37 6.56 -5.13
CA ALA A 167 16.38 8.01 -5.33
C ALA A 167 16.17 8.37 -6.81
N ASP A 168 16.69 7.56 -7.73
CA ASP A 168 16.60 7.78 -9.18
C ASP A 168 15.17 7.60 -9.70
N ASP A 169 14.37 6.74 -9.07
CA ASP A 169 12.99 6.45 -9.48
C ASP A 169 11.98 7.50 -8.99
N VAL A 170 12.34 8.37 -8.05
CA VAL A 170 11.39 9.29 -7.38
C VAL A 170 10.59 10.11 -8.38
N GLN A 171 11.24 10.70 -9.38
CA GLN A 171 10.56 11.56 -10.35
C GLN A 171 9.58 10.78 -11.24
N SER A 172 9.96 9.60 -11.69
CA SER A 172 9.10 8.72 -12.49
C SER A 172 7.90 8.23 -11.67
N VAL A 173 8.12 7.87 -10.40
CA VAL A 173 7.03 7.46 -9.51
C VAL A 173 6.09 8.63 -9.17
N CYS A 174 6.58 9.88 -9.07
CA CYS A 174 5.71 11.06 -8.95
C CYS A 174 4.72 11.14 -10.12
N ARG A 175 5.21 11.00 -11.36
CA ARG A 175 4.35 11.01 -12.56
C ARG A 175 3.31 9.89 -12.54
N ILE A 176 3.73 8.67 -12.17
CA ILE A 176 2.82 7.53 -12.04
C ILE A 176 1.73 7.82 -10.98
N VAL A 177 2.09 8.41 -9.85
CA VAL A 177 1.12 8.81 -8.83
C VAL A 177 0.11 9.82 -9.37
N ASP A 178 0.57 10.84 -10.11
CA ASP A 178 -0.31 11.84 -10.71
C ASP A 178 -1.31 11.22 -11.70
N GLU A 179 -0.85 10.29 -12.52
CA GLU A 179 -1.71 9.57 -13.48
C GLU A 179 -2.72 8.65 -12.76
N VAL A 180 -2.31 7.93 -11.72
CA VAL A 180 -3.21 7.12 -10.89
C VAL A 180 -4.27 8.01 -10.24
N VAL A 181 -3.88 9.16 -9.72
CA VAL A 181 -4.79 10.14 -9.10
C VAL A 181 -5.76 10.71 -10.14
N ALA A 182 -5.28 11.13 -11.31
CA ALA A 182 -6.12 11.69 -12.39
C ALA A 182 -7.22 10.71 -12.85
N ARG A 183 -6.95 9.40 -12.75
CA ARG A 183 -7.88 8.30 -13.07
C ARG A 183 -8.73 7.82 -11.90
N ASN A 184 -8.84 8.60 -10.81
CA ASN A 184 -9.56 8.26 -9.58
C ASN A 184 -9.10 6.94 -8.93
N GLY A 185 -7.81 6.70 -8.91
CA GLY A 185 -7.21 5.49 -8.39
C GLY A 185 -6.93 5.53 -6.88
N VAL A 186 -6.33 4.44 -6.42
CA VAL A 186 -5.88 4.27 -5.03
C VAL A 186 -4.37 4.15 -4.99
N VAL A 187 -3.74 4.96 -4.16
CA VAL A 187 -2.30 4.90 -3.90
C VAL A 187 -2.06 4.46 -2.46
N VAL A 188 -1.27 3.42 -2.28
CA VAL A 188 -0.82 2.94 -0.97
C VAL A 188 0.68 3.14 -0.86
N MET A 189 1.13 3.83 0.17
CA MET A 189 2.56 4.05 0.43
C MET A 189 2.94 3.50 1.79
N ARG A 190 4.06 2.77 1.86
CA ARG A 190 4.57 2.18 3.08
C ARG A 190 5.97 2.67 3.42
N ASN A 191 6.42 2.37 4.62
CA ASN A 191 7.77 2.72 5.10
C ASN A 191 8.06 4.23 5.13
N LEU A 192 7.03 5.07 5.33
CA LEU A 192 7.11 6.53 5.28
C LEU A 192 8.14 7.12 6.26
N THR A 193 8.37 6.49 7.41
CA THR A 193 9.35 6.95 8.40
C THR A 193 10.70 6.25 8.30
N SER A 194 10.82 5.23 7.48
CA SER A 194 12.02 4.38 7.39
C SER A 194 12.87 4.68 6.16
N LEU A 195 12.29 5.34 5.17
CA LEU A 195 12.91 5.67 3.89
C LEU A 195 12.63 7.14 3.56
N PRO A 196 13.67 7.99 3.44
CA PRO A 196 13.51 9.40 3.09
C PRO A 196 12.74 9.61 1.79
N GLU A 197 13.00 8.79 0.78
CA GLU A 197 12.34 8.81 -0.53
C GLU A 197 10.83 8.60 -0.39
N MET A 198 10.41 7.67 0.47
CA MET A 198 8.99 7.40 0.74
C MET A 198 8.32 8.56 1.48
N GLN A 199 9.02 9.23 2.39
CA GLN A 199 8.52 10.44 3.04
C GLN A 199 8.38 11.58 2.04
N HIS A 200 9.35 11.75 1.15
CA HIS A 200 9.30 12.74 0.08
C HIS A 200 8.10 12.51 -0.85
N MET A 201 7.94 11.29 -1.32
CA MET A 201 6.81 10.88 -2.16
C MET A 201 5.45 11.12 -1.52
N TRP A 202 5.31 10.81 -0.23
CA TRP A 202 4.07 11.06 0.48
C TRP A 202 3.76 12.55 0.62
N ASN A 203 4.78 13.35 0.94
CA ASN A 203 4.63 14.80 1.00
C ASN A 203 4.26 15.41 -0.37
N TYR A 204 4.84 14.88 -1.44
CA TYR A 204 4.48 15.25 -2.81
C TYR A 204 3.00 14.93 -3.09
N ALA A 205 2.57 13.70 -2.85
CA ALA A 205 1.20 13.25 -3.10
C ALA A 205 0.17 14.09 -2.33
N ILE A 206 0.46 14.46 -1.06
CA ILE A 206 -0.41 15.34 -0.28
C ILE A 206 -0.48 16.74 -0.89
N LYS A 207 0.67 17.32 -1.30
CA LYS A 207 0.70 18.69 -1.86
C LYS A 207 0.00 18.77 -3.22
N ALA A 208 0.20 17.76 -4.06
CA ALA A 208 -0.40 17.69 -5.39
C ALA A 208 -1.91 17.37 -5.36
N ALA A 209 -2.42 16.83 -4.25
CA ALA A 209 -3.80 16.41 -4.14
C ALA A 209 -4.78 17.59 -4.22
N ALA A 210 -5.57 17.67 -5.27
CA ALA A 210 -6.64 18.65 -5.43
C ALA A 210 -8.00 18.16 -4.90
N TYR A 211 -8.21 16.84 -4.80
CA TYR A 211 -9.44 16.18 -4.37
C TYR A 211 -9.12 14.82 -3.76
N GLY A 212 -10.15 14.14 -3.24
CA GLY A 212 -9.98 12.82 -2.63
C GLY A 212 -9.55 12.89 -1.17
N MET A 213 -9.30 11.73 -0.59
CA MET A 213 -9.04 11.61 0.85
C MET A 213 -7.76 10.84 1.13
N THR A 214 -6.98 11.33 2.09
CA THR A 214 -5.78 10.64 2.56
C THR A 214 -5.96 10.13 3.98
N PHE A 215 -5.42 8.95 4.25
CA PHE A 215 -5.46 8.30 5.55
C PHE A 215 -4.06 7.81 5.89
N SER A 216 -3.47 8.28 6.98
CA SER A 216 -2.11 7.91 7.38
C SER A 216 -1.99 7.67 8.87
N ASN A 217 -1.16 6.67 9.26
CA ASN A 217 -0.71 6.51 10.65
C ASN A 217 0.77 6.92 10.84
N GLY A 218 1.38 7.55 9.83
CA GLY A 218 2.77 7.95 9.80
C GLY A 218 3.74 6.86 9.29
N LYS A 219 3.32 5.59 9.19
CA LYS A 219 4.14 4.47 8.68
C LYS A 219 3.61 3.92 7.35
N ILE A 220 2.30 3.88 7.22
CA ILE A 220 1.57 3.52 6.02
C ILE A 220 0.52 4.58 5.77
N ALA A 221 0.27 4.86 4.51
CA ALA A 221 -0.73 5.81 4.09
C ALA A 221 -1.49 5.31 2.86
N PHE A 222 -2.72 5.78 2.75
CA PHE A 222 -3.66 5.50 1.67
C PHE A 222 -4.16 6.82 1.12
N TYR A 223 -4.08 7.00 -0.18
CA TYR A 223 -4.73 8.11 -0.89
C TYR A 223 -5.80 7.51 -1.80
N VAL A 224 -7.04 7.81 -1.50
CA VAL A 224 -8.21 7.45 -2.31
C VAL A 224 -8.55 8.66 -3.16
N ALA A 225 -8.08 8.67 -4.39
CA ALA A 225 -8.36 9.72 -5.34
C ALA A 225 -9.74 9.48 -5.96
N ASN A 226 -10.67 10.38 -5.70
CA ASN A 226 -11.99 10.36 -6.29
C ASN A 226 -12.50 11.80 -6.39
N LYS A 227 -12.77 12.29 -7.62
CA LYS A 227 -13.24 13.65 -7.88
C LYS A 227 -14.56 14.00 -7.20
N LYS A 228 -15.36 12.98 -6.81
CA LYS A 228 -16.60 13.18 -6.05
C LYS A 228 -16.36 13.39 -4.55
N LEU A 229 -15.14 13.15 -4.06
CA LEU A 229 -14.77 13.35 -2.66
C LEU A 229 -14.05 14.68 -2.48
N PRO A 230 -14.42 15.48 -1.47
CA PRO A 230 -13.69 16.69 -1.12
C PRO A 230 -12.26 16.31 -0.66
N ARG A 231 -11.34 17.25 -0.79
CA ARG A 231 -10.01 17.11 -0.22
C ARG A 231 -10.06 17.06 1.30
N GLN A 232 -9.65 15.94 1.88
CA GLN A 232 -9.53 15.78 3.33
C GLN A 232 -8.35 14.88 3.68
N ASP A 233 -7.61 15.27 4.72
CA ASP A 233 -6.43 14.54 5.20
C ASP A 233 -6.68 14.04 6.62
N PHE A 234 -6.52 12.73 6.82
CA PHE A 234 -6.76 12.07 8.11
C PHE A 234 -5.47 11.44 8.64
N MET A 235 -4.98 11.99 9.75
CA MET A 235 -3.92 11.36 10.54
C MET A 235 -4.57 10.56 11.65
N LEU A 236 -4.44 9.23 11.60
CA LEU A 236 -5.21 8.27 12.40
C LEU A 236 -4.31 7.28 13.14
N TRP A 237 -4.92 6.54 14.05
CA TRP A 237 -4.38 5.34 14.67
C TRP A 237 -5.11 4.09 14.16
N PHE A 238 -4.43 3.27 13.35
CA PHE A 238 -4.95 2.02 12.84
C PHE A 238 -3.85 0.96 12.68
#